data_a709a9438bbe9db1707e8a5e50db8df0
#
_entry.id   a709a9438bbe9db1707e8a5e50db8df0
#
_cell.length_a   1.000
_cell.length_b   1.000
_cell.length_c   1.000
_cell.angle_alpha   90.00
_cell.angle_beta   90.00
_cell.angle_gamma   90.00
#
_symmetry.space_group_name_H-M   'P 1'
#
loop_
_entity.id
_entity.type
_entity.pdbx_description
1 polymer ?
#
loop_
_entity_poly.entity_id
_entity_poly.type
_entity_poly.pdbx_seq_one_letter_code
_entity_poly.pdbx_strand_id
1 'polypeptide(L)'
;MRAQHRTIVRIVATVLIVGAISASFTPVLKVSHRLHSDRTAIQEALSGPDQRIVGKQLQETGFITIDGKEFGHERLKGFQVLDENGDISNPTSVTWYVISTEIPPWLPKWMLRSLGTTWLIAAIGVVWAVASIWLGLLVPLIYATVGSTCAWLLFSMFGMHGLSLAVPVIGLLAFTFSLLLRILEFILSSPKQITTIARGLLLEASRTRLSLAFISILLILLPLIPYWLDPTSPLRHRLQTMLSRSLGMTFAIAACLTVLLACATVAFEIRDRQVWQVMTKPVNKFGYLFGKWVGIVALNATILSIAGLSIFIYIQYLRAQPVASGMQGELDRLAVEEEVLTARVSAEPVYQVLTSEQLSARVDSIIEADPDLRDLESIQIPLRRKIRSEVQEQFLASQRSIPPGNQGSFYQQTYTFTGLGAAKDLDAPIAFQYRFYILESNEHEVHKAGFVFNNEPATRQTIKFVPTMTHVTLIPSSFVDDEGNLKISIYNFYQPPEGKEGRGSISFDADG
;
A
#
# COMPACT_ATOMS: atom_id res chain seq x y z
N MET A 1 -10.12 30.91 43.16
CA MET A 1 -8.89 31.44 42.55
C MET A 1 -8.07 30.41 41.78
N ARG A 2 -7.70 29.22 42.30
CA ARG A 2 -6.85 28.25 41.58
C ARG A 2 -7.49 27.69 40.30
N ALA A 3 -8.81 27.50 40.23
CA ALA A 3 -9.50 26.97 39.03
C ALA A 3 -9.52 28.00 37.89
N GLN A 4 -9.82 29.26 38.20
CA GLN A 4 -9.80 30.35 37.19
C GLN A 4 -8.40 30.56 36.62
N HIS A 5 -7.37 30.53 37.44
CA HIS A 5 -5.99 30.66 36.98
C HIS A 5 -5.60 29.53 36.00
N ARG A 6 -6.01 28.28 36.28
CA ARG A 6 -5.77 27.14 35.37
C ARG A 6 -6.49 27.30 34.03
N THR A 7 -7.71 27.82 34.04
CA THR A 7 -8.46 28.07 32.82
C THR A 7 -7.82 29.18 31.97
N ILE A 8 -7.40 30.27 32.59
CA ILE A 8 -6.70 31.36 31.89
C ILE A 8 -5.40 30.86 31.26
N VAL A 9 -4.58 30.08 32.00
CA VAL A 9 -3.33 29.49 31.49
C VAL A 9 -3.61 28.60 30.30
N ARG A 10 -4.67 27.77 30.33
CA ARG A 10 -5.05 26.90 29.21
C ARG A 10 -5.48 27.73 27.99
N ILE A 11 -6.27 28.79 28.16
CA ILE A 11 -6.70 29.66 27.06
C ILE A 11 -5.47 30.33 26.42
N VAL A 12 -4.59 30.92 27.22
CA VAL A 12 -3.37 31.56 26.73
C VAL A 12 -2.48 30.57 25.99
N ALA A 13 -2.27 29.38 26.58
CA ALA A 13 -1.49 28.31 25.93
C ALA A 13 -2.13 27.87 24.61
N THR A 14 -3.46 27.74 24.56
CA THR A 14 -4.19 27.39 23.32
C THR A 14 -3.97 28.45 22.24
N VAL A 15 -4.13 29.73 22.55
CA VAL A 15 -3.93 30.83 21.60
C VAL A 15 -2.49 30.85 21.08
N LEU A 16 -1.50 30.70 21.97
CA LEU A 16 -0.09 30.70 21.59
C LEU A 16 0.26 29.49 20.69
N ILE A 17 -0.20 28.31 21.04
CA ILE A 17 0.12 27.08 20.27
C ILE A 17 -0.61 27.08 18.94
N VAL A 18 -1.90 27.45 18.91
CA VAL A 18 -2.65 27.57 17.65
C VAL A 18 -2.01 28.65 16.77
N GLY A 19 -1.61 29.78 17.35
CA GLY A 19 -0.88 30.83 16.64
C GLY A 19 0.44 30.34 16.05
N ALA A 20 1.23 29.59 16.83
CA ALA A 20 2.50 29.01 16.38
C ALA A 20 2.31 27.98 15.26
N ILE A 21 1.32 27.08 15.38
CA ILE A 21 0.98 26.12 14.34
C ILE A 21 0.53 26.84 13.07
N SER A 22 -0.36 27.82 13.19
CA SER A 22 -0.84 28.60 12.05
C SER A 22 0.29 29.34 11.35
N ALA A 23 1.20 29.96 12.11
CA ALA A 23 2.37 30.62 11.55
C ALA A 23 3.31 29.64 10.83
N SER A 24 3.56 28.46 11.40
CA SER A 24 4.38 27.42 10.79
C SER A 24 3.77 26.80 9.54
N PHE A 25 2.42 26.73 9.48
CA PHE A 25 1.70 26.19 8.33
C PHE A 25 1.45 27.19 7.21
N THR A 26 1.55 28.48 7.50
CA THR A 26 1.34 29.55 6.48
C THR A 26 2.24 29.37 5.25
N PRO A 27 3.55 29.13 5.33
CA PRO A 27 4.39 28.89 4.16
C PRO A 27 3.99 27.64 3.40
N VAL A 28 3.58 26.59 4.10
CA VAL A 28 3.11 25.32 3.48
C VAL A 28 1.84 25.55 2.66
N LEU A 29 0.88 26.29 3.22
CA LEU A 29 -0.38 26.63 2.53
C LEU A 29 -0.14 27.51 1.31
N LYS A 30 0.78 28.47 1.40
CA LYS A 30 1.17 29.30 0.25
C LYS A 30 1.76 28.47 -0.89
N VAL A 31 2.67 27.55 -0.56
CA VAL A 31 3.26 26.63 -1.55
C VAL A 31 2.17 25.71 -2.12
N SER A 32 1.30 25.14 -1.30
CA SER A 32 0.22 24.25 -1.74
C SER A 32 -0.76 24.98 -2.69
N HIS A 33 -1.11 26.21 -2.39
CA HIS A 33 -2.01 27.00 -3.24
C HIS A 33 -1.36 27.35 -4.59
N ARG A 34 -0.07 27.74 -4.57
CA ARG A 34 0.70 28.04 -5.79
C ARG A 34 0.81 26.78 -6.67
N LEU A 35 1.18 25.65 -6.10
CA LEU A 35 1.31 24.40 -6.84
C LEU A 35 -0.03 23.90 -7.41
N HIS A 36 -1.13 24.18 -6.73
CA HIS A 36 -2.45 23.82 -7.25
C HIS A 36 -2.82 24.69 -8.47
N SER A 37 -2.53 25.97 -8.44
CA SER A 37 -2.70 26.88 -9.58
C SER A 37 -1.79 26.50 -10.77
N ASP A 38 -0.52 26.22 -10.50
CA ASP A 38 0.45 25.80 -11.52
C ASP A 38 0.07 24.43 -12.12
N ARG A 39 -0.51 23.53 -11.32
CA ARG A 39 -1.02 22.22 -11.77
C ARG A 39 -2.11 22.33 -12.82
N THR A 40 -3.09 23.21 -12.61
CA THR A 40 -4.17 23.39 -13.59
C THR A 40 -3.64 23.93 -14.90
N ALA A 41 -2.72 24.89 -14.87
CA ALA A 41 -2.08 25.46 -16.07
C ALA A 41 -1.26 24.41 -16.84
N ILE A 42 -0.46 23.61 -16.13
CA ILE A 42 0.35 22.55 -16.75
C ILE A 42 -0.56 21.46 -17.34
N GLN A 43 -1.59 21.03 -16.62
CA GLN A 43 -2.53 20.01 -17.09
C GLN A 43 -3.30 20.48 -18.33
N GLU A 44 -3.69 21.75 -18.38
CA GLU A 44 -4.35 22.35 -19.53
C GLU A 44 -3.42 22.42 -20.75
N ALA A 45 -2.14 22.79 -20.56
CA ALA A 45 -1.13 22.81 -21.61
C ALA A 45 -0.81 21.39 -22.15
N LEU A 46 -0.75 20.38 -21.27
CA LEU A 46 -0.46 18.99 -21.64
C LEU A 46 -1.68 18.23 -22.23
N SER A 47 -2.90 18.76 -22.06
CA SER A 47 -4.13 18.18 -22.63
C SER A 47 -4.69 19.04 -23.78
N GLY A 48 -4.06 20.18 -24.10
CA GLY A 48 -4.49 21.13 -25.13
C GLY A 48 -4.05 20.73 -26.54
N PRO A 49 -4.42 21.54 -27.56
CA PRO A 49 -4.07 21.28 -28.95
C PRO A 49 -2.55 21.29 -29.20
N ASP A 50 -1.76 21.96 -28.37
CA ASP A 50 -0.31 22.07 -28.48
C ASP A 50 0.46 20.97 -27.69
N GLN A 51 -0.25 19.96 -27.19
CA GLN A 51 0.32 18.88 -26.33
C GLN A 51 1.56 18.23 -26.96
N ARG A 52 1.59 18.05 -28.29
CA ARG A 52 2.74 17.45 -28.99
C ARG A 52 3.98 18.31 -28.94
N ILE A 53 3.83 19.63 -29.05
CA ILE A 53 4.93 20.59 -29.00
C ILE A 53 5.50 20.63 -27.58
N VAL A 54 4.61 20.74 -26.60
CA VAL A 54 4.94 20.78 -25.17
C VAL A 54 5.58 19.47 -24.72
N GLY A 55 5.06 18.32 -25.17
CA GLY A 55 5.64 17.00 -24.89
C GLY A 55 7.03 16.81 -25.47
N LYS A 56 7.28 17.24 -26.71
CA LYS A 56 8.62 17.23 -27.32
C LYS A 56 9.59 18.14 -26.59
N GLN A 57 9.16 19.35 -26.26
CA GLN A 57 9.96 20.29 -25.49
C GLN A 57 10.38 19.68 -24.14
N LEU A 58 9.45 19.06 -23.42
CA LEU A 58 9.75 18.38 -22.17
C LEU A 58 10.76 17.24 -22.33
N GLN A 59 10.62 16.44 -23.38
CA GLN A 59 11.52 15.31 -23.66
C GLN A 59 12.92 15.76 -24.07
N GLU A 60 13.06 16.86 -24.82
CA GLU A 60 14.34 17.37 -25.32
C GLU A 60 15.11 18.20 -24.28
N THR A 61 14.39 19.07 -23.57
CA THR A 61 15.01 20.03 -22.63
C THR A 61 14.86 19.66 -21.18
N GLY A 62 13.80 18.90 -20.81
CA GLY A 62 13.38 18.63 -19.44
C GLY A 62 12.54 19.75 -18.83
N PHE A 63 12.24 20.81 -19.61
CA PHE A 63 11.48 21.98 -19.17
C PHE A 63 10.33 22.29 -20.13
N ILE A 64 9.27 22.86 -19.57
CA ILE A 64 8.15 23.42 -20.35
C ILE A 64 7.93 24.86 -19.96
N THR A 65 7.64 25.72 -20.93
CA THR A 65 7.35 27.14 -20.70
C THR A 65 5.87 27.38 -20.90
N ILE A 66 5.18 27.81 -19.82
CA ILE A 66 3.76 28.14 -19.83
C ILE A 66 3.59 29.55 -19.24
N ASP A 67 2.95 30.45 -19.96
CA ASP A 67 2.73 31.83 -19.54
C ASP A 67 4.01 32.57 -19.11
N GLY A 68 5.14 32.27 -19.74
CA GLY A 68 6.44 32.87 -19.43
C GLY A 68 7.13 32.33 -18.16
N LYS A 69 6.57 31.28 -17.54
CA LYS A 69 7.23 30.52 -16.47
C LYS A 69 7.77 29.20 -17.00
N GLU A 70 8.97 28.86 -16.58
CA GLU A 70 9.55 27.55 -16.87
C GLU A 70 9.24 26.58 -15.75
N PHE A 71 8.74 25.38 -16.11
CA PHE A 71 8.46 24.28 -15.21
C PHE A 71 9.24 23.04 -15.63
N GLY A 72 9.77 22.30 -14.68
CA GLY A 72 10.48 21.05 -14.93
C GLY A 72 11.88 21.04 -14.35
N HIS A 73 12.67 20.04 -14.75
CA HIS A 73 14.05 19.86 -14.29
C HIS A 73 14.84 19.09 -15.35
N GLU A 74 16.15 19.28 -15.43
CA GLU A 74 17.05 18.53 -16.35
C GLU A 74 16.90 17.00 -16.24
N ARG A 75 16.47 16.49 -15.08
CA ARG A 75 16.20 15.05 -14.85
C ARG A 75 15.07 14.49 -15.69
N LEU A 76 14.17 15.35 -16.20
CA LEU A 76 13.08 14.96 -17.08
C LEU A 76 13.49 14.84 -18.54
N LYS A 77 14.72 15.25 -18.87
CA LYS A 77 15.31 15.11 -20.20
C LYS A 77 15.45 13.64 -20.58
N GLY A 78 14.89 13.27 -21.73
CA GLY A 78 14.87 11.88 -22.22
C GLY A 78 13.79 11.02 -21.63
N PHE A 79 12.90 11.57 -20.79
CA PHE A 79 11.73 10.85 -20.28
C PHE A 79 10.73 10.67 -21.43
N GLN A 80 10.33 9.43 -21.67
CA GLN A 80 9.40 9.10 -22.77
C GLN A 80 7.98 9.52 -22.39
N VAL A 81 7.61 10.73 -22.78
CA VAL A 81 6.32 11.36 -22.48
C VAL A 81 5.30 11.10 -23.59
N LEU A 82 5.80 10.93 -24.81
CA LEU A 82 4.99 10.79 -26.01
C LEU A 82 4.77 9.31 -26.36
N ASP A 83 3.55 8.98 -26.72
CA ASP A 83 3.14 7.69 -27.29
C ASP A 83 3.64 7.54 -28.74
N GLU A 84 3.52 6.35 -29.34
CA GLU A 84 3.87 6.08 -30.73
C GLU A 84 3.14 7.01 -31.73
N ASN A 85 1.97 7.52 -31.36
CA ASN A 85 1.17 8.49 -32.13
C ASN A 85 1.64 9.95 -31.94
N GLY A 86 2.60 10.18 -31.05
CA GLY A 86 3.10 11.52 -30.71
C GLY A 86 2.19 12.29 -29.74
N ASP A 87 1.23 11.64 -29.12
CA ASP A 87 0.36 12.21 -28.09
C ASP A 87 0.91 11.89 -26.68
N ILE A 88 0.55 12.69 -25.68
CA ILE A 88 1.02 12.45 -24.31
C ILE A 88 0.25 11.28 -23.71
N SER A 89 0.93 10.19 -23.38
CA SER A 89 0.32 8.95 -22.89
C SER A 89 -0.48 9.09 -21.60
N ASN A 90 -0.09 9.99 -20.71
CA ASN A 90 -0.83 10.30 -19.48
C ASN A 90 -0.55 11.72 -19.00
N PRO A 91 -1.37 12.73 -19.38
CA PRO A 91 -1.17 14.13 -19.00
C PRO A 91 -1.14 14.35 -17.48
N THR A 92 -1.96 13.60 -16.73
CA THR A 92 -2.07 13.74 -15.27
C THR A 92 -0.79 13.29 -14.56
N SER A 93 -0.22 12.17 -14.98
CA SER A 93 1.04 11.67 -14.42
C SER A 93 2.21 12.58 -14.76
N VAL A 94 2.30 13.01 -16.03
CA VAL A 94 3.34 13.96 -16.47
C VAL A 94 3.26 15.27 -15.72
N THR A 95 2.04 15.81 -15.53
CA THR A 95 1.79 17.02 -14.72
C THR A 95 2.33 16.83 -13.30
N TRP A 96 2.06 15.69 -12.67
CA TRP A 96 2.55 15.42 -11.33
C TRP A 96 4.08 15.32 -11.27
N TYR A 97 4.73 14.71 -12.27
CA TYR A 97 6.17 14.66 -12.35
C TYR A 97 6.79 16.05 -12.46
N VAL A 98 6.30 16.87 -13.38
CA VAL A 98 6.77 18.24 -13.56
C VAL A 98 6.63 19.05 -12.27
N ILE A 99 5.44 19.02 -11.63
CA ILE A 99 5.19 19.74 -10.38
C ILE A 99 6.04 19.19 -9.22
N SER A 100 6.29 17.89 -9.20
CA SER A 100 7.06 17.27 -8.12
C SER A 100 8.51 17.76 -8.07
N THR A 101 9.04 18.33 -9.16
CA THR A 101 10.37 18.95 -9.20
C THR A 101 10.41 20.32 -8.57
N GLU A 102 9.27 21.04 -8.56
CA GLU A 102 9.11 22.37 -7.95
C GLU A 102 8.88 22.34 -6.43
N ILE A 103 8.62 21.16 -5.87
CA ILE A 103 8.36 21.02 -4.44
C ILE A 103 9.68 21.17 -3.67
N PRO A 104 9.75 22.09 -2.69
CA PRO A 104 10.91 22.24 -1.85
C PRO A 104 11.28 20.92 -1.13
N PRO A 105 12.56 20.56 -1.02
CA PRO A 105 13.01 19.28 -0.46
C PRO A 105 12.61 19.04 1.01
N TRP A 106 12.36 20.12 1.76
CA TRP A 106 11.89 20.04 3.15
C TRP A 106 10.40 19.70 3.30
N LEU A 107 9.63 19.74 2.18
CA LEU A 107 8.20 19.51 2.19
C LEU A 107 7.87 18.12 1.63
N PRO A 108 7.09 17.29 2.36
CA PRO A 108 6.69 15.98 1.86
C PRO A 108 5.75 16.10 0.65
N LYS A 109 6.11 15.49 -0.48
CA LYS A 109 5.36 15.55 -1.74
C LYS A 109 3.90 15.08 -1.57
N TRP A 110 3.67 14.03 -0.77
CA TRP A 110 2.35 13.46 -0.51
C TRP A 110 1.37 14.46 0.14
N MET A 111 1.89 15.37 0.97
CA MET A 111 1.07 16.37 1.68
C MET A 111 0.50 17.42 0.72
N LEU A 112 1.19 17.68 -0.39
CA LEU A 112 0.82 18.67 -1.40
C LEU A 112 0.02 18.09 -2.57
N ARG A 113 -0.27 16.77 -2.55
CA ARG A 113 -1.01 16.11 -3.61
C ARG A 113 -2.41 16.67 -3.82
N SER A 114 -3.06 17.11 -2.74
CA SER A 114 -4.31 17.86 -2.79
C SER A 114 -4.36 18.95 -1.73
N LEU A 115 -5.06 20.03 -2.02
CA LEU A 115 -5.29 21.12 -1.07
C LEU A 115 -6.01 20.63 0.20
N GLY A 116 -6.94 19.67 0.02
CA GLY A 116 -7.69 19.05 1.11
C GLY A 116 -6.81 18.29 2.09
N THR A 117 -5.81 17.55 1.63
CA THR A 117 -4.88 16.82 2.51
C THR A 117 -4.03 17.78 3.36
N THR A 118 -3.59 18.89 2.78
CA THR A 118 -2.82 19.91 3.51
C THR A 118 -3.65 20.52 4.65
N TRP A 119 -4.90 20.88 4.37
CA TRP A 119 -5.82 21.42 5.38
C TRP A 119 -6.19 20.39 6.45
N LEU A 120 -6.40 19.15 6.06
CA LEU A 120 -6.73 18.06 7.00
C LEU A 120 -5.59 17.82 7.99
N ILE A 121 -4.33 17.83 7.52
CA ILE A 121 -3.17 17.66 8.39
C ILE A 121 -3.03 18.84 9.35
N ALA A 122 -3.22 20.08 8.86
CA ALA A 122 -3.22 21.27 9.72
C ALA A 122 -4.30 21.17 10.80
N ALA A 123 -5.52 20.77 10.42
CA ALA A 123 -6.64 20.61 11.36
C ALA A 123 -6.35 19.52 12.41
N ILE A 124 -5.82 18.36 11.99
CA ILE A 124 -5.44 17.29 12.92
C ILE A 124 -4.37 17.79 13.90
N GLY A 125 -3.36 18.52 13.42
CA GLY A 125 -2.32 19.12 14.28
C GLY A 125 -2.88 20.07 15.32
N VAL A 126 -3.80 20.94 14.92
CA VAL A 126 -4.49 21.88 15.83
C VAL A 126 -5.34 21.11 16.85
N VAL A 127 -6.14 20.15 16.42
CA VAL A 127 -6.98 19.32 17.31
C VAL A 127 -6.12 18.57 18.31
N TRP A 128 -5.02 17.98 17.86
CA TRP A 128 -4.05 17.26 18.72
C TRP A 128 -3.46 18.19 19.80
N ALA A 129 -3.05 19.40 19.41
CA ALA A 129 -2.48 20.37 20.33
C ALA A 129 -3.53 20.90 21.34
N VAL A 130 -4.71 21.24 20.87
CA VAL A 130 -5.80 21.72 21.73
C VAL A 130 -6.22 20.62 22.71
N ALA A 131 -6.43 19.39 22.23
CA ALA A 131 -6.77 18.25 23.06
C ALA A 131 -5.69 18.00 24.17
N SER A 132 -4.40 18.12 23.82
CA SER A 132 -3.31 17.98 24.78
C SER A 132 -3.39 19.00 25.91
N ILE A 133 -3.75 20.24 25.62
CA ILE A 133 -3.86 21.32 26.62
C ILE A 133 -5.08 21.10 27.51
N TRP A 134 -6.25 20.84 26.90
CA TRP A 134 -7.52 20.75 27.62
C TRP A 134 -7.64 19.46 28.45
N LEU A 135 -7.03 18.36 28.02
CA LEU A 135 -6.96 17.10 28.79
C LEU A 135 -5.90 17.13 29.91
N GLY A 136 -5.19 18.25 30.08
CA GLY A 136 -4.25 18.42 31.17
C GLY A 136 -2.89 17.77 30.93
N LEU A 137 -2.54 17.48 29.68
CA LEU A 137 -1.27 16.90 29.27
C LEU A 137 -0.21 17.95 28.87
N LEU A 138 -0.42 19.22 29.23
CA LEU A 138 0.51 20.30 28.90
C LEU A 138 1.93 20.03 29.47
N VAL A 139 2.02 19.58 30.72
CA VAL A 139 3.31 19.27 31.35
C VAL A 139 3.99 18.07 30.69
N PRO A 140 3.33 16.91 30.49
CA PRO A 140 3.88 15.83 29.69
C PRO A 140 4.29 16.24 28.27
N LEU A 141 3.54 17.12 27.61
CA LEU A 141 3.88 17.65 26.29
C LEU A 141 5.22 18.41 26.31
N ILE A 142 5.40 19.29 27.28
CA ILE A 142 6.66 20.04 27.45
C ILE A 142 7.82 19.09 27.70
N TYR A 143 7.66 18.10 28.56
CA TYR A 143 8.73 17.11 28.81
C TYR A 143 9.02 16.27 27.56
N ALA A 144 8.01 15.84 26.82
CA ALA A 144 8.20 15.08 25.59
C ALA A 144 8.93 15.92 24.53
N THR A 145 8.54 17.18 24.31
CA THR A 145 9.17 18.06 23.31
C THR A 145 10.59 18.46 23.70
N VAL A 146 10.82 18.90 24.93
CA VAL A 146 12.14 19.27 25.41
C VAL A 146 13.07 18.05 25.48
N GLY A 147 12.58 16.92 26.00
CA GLY A 147 13.34 15.67 26.04
C GLY A 147 13.72 15.16 24.66
N SER A 148 12.79 15.21 23.71
CA SER A 148 13.03 14.82 22.32
C SER A 148 14.06 15.72 21.64
N THR A 149 13.97 17.03 21.81
CA THR A 149 14.95 18.00 21.26
C THR A 149 16.34 17.83 21.88
N CYS A 150 16.41 17.66 23.18
CA CYS A 150 17.69 17.39 23.87
C CYS A 150 18.30 16.07 23.39
N ALA A 151 17.52 15.02 23.29
CA ALA A 151 17.99 13.73 22.80
C ALA A 151 18.48 13.83 21.35
N TRP A 152 17.74 14.51 20.48
CA TRP A 152 18.14 14.75 19.10
C TRP A 152 19.49 15.47 19.01
N LEU A 153 19.66 16.56 19.75
CA LEU A 153 20.91 17.32 19.80
C LEU A 153 22.06 16.46 20.31
N LEU A 154 21.86 15.75 21.41
CA LEU A 154 22.87 14.92 22.02
C LEU A 154 23.36 13.82 21.10
N PHE A 155 22.45 13.02 20.53
CA PHE A 155 22.82 11.93 19.63
C PHE A 155 23.39 12.43 18.30
N SER A 156 22.95 13.59 17.81
CA SER A 156 23.51 14.20 16.60
C SER A 156 24.96 14.66 16.82
N MET A 157 25.30 15.18 17.99
CA MET A 157 26.67 15.57 18.36
C MET A 157 27.62 14.37 18.43
N PHE A 158 27.11 13.18 18.81
CA PHE A 158 27.89 11.93 18.82
C PHE A 158 27.93 11.21 17.47
N GLY A 159 27.34 11.79 16.40
CA GLY A 159 27.30 11.17 15.08
C GLY A 159 26.38 9.95 14.95
N MET A 160 25.56 9.69 15.98
CA MET A 160 24.63 8.55 16.02
C MET A 160 23.31 8.92 15.32
N HIS A 161 23.37 9.21 14.02
CA HIS A 161 22.25 9.74 13.24
C HIS A 161 20.94 8.94 13.37
N GLY A 162 21.04 7.66 13.49
CA GLY A 162 19.84 6.87 13.62
C GLY A 162 19.19 6.98 14.99
N LEU A 163 19.94 6.93 16.09
CA LEU A 163 19.40 7.12 17.44
C LEU A 163 18.88 8.55 17.63
N SER A 164 19.49 9.52 16.97
CA SER A 164 19.03 10.91 16.98
C SER A 164 17.62 11.07 16.42
N LEU A 165 17.18 10.20 15.51
CA LEU A 165 15.81 10.16 14.99
C LEU A 165 14.89 9.23 15.78
N ALA A 166 15.38 8.06 16.19
CA ALA A 166 14.56 7.05 16.86
C ALA A 166 14.05 7.51 18.23
N VAL A 167 14.92 8.10 19.05
CA VAL A 167 14.57 8.50 20.42
C VAL A 167 13.50 9.60 20.49
N PRO A 168 13.56 10.68 19.70
CA PRO A 168 12.48 11.65 19.61
C PRO A 168 11.16 11.05 19.15
N VAL A 169 11.21 10.14 18.17
CA VAL A 169 9.99 9.46 17.68
C VAL A 169 9.37 8.59 18.77
N ILE A 170 10.17 7.84 19.55
CA ILE A 170 9.68 7.07 20.68
C ILE A 170 8.98 8.00 21.70
N GLY A 171 9.59 9.12 22.03
CA GLY A 171 9.01 10.10 22.96
C GLY A 171 7.68 10.68 22.44
N LEU A 172 7.61 11.04 21.16
CA LEU A 172 6.41 11.55 20.52
C LEU A 172 5.29 10.49 20.47
N LEU A 173 5.63 9.24 20.13
CA LEU A 173 4.68 8.14 20.09
C LEU A 173 4.13 7.81 21.48
N ALA A 174 4.98 7.78 22.50
CA ALA A 174 4.57 7.58 23.90
C ALA A 174 3.64 8.69 24.39
N PHE A 175 3.94 9.94 24.02
CA PHE A 175 3.06 11.07 24.33
C PHE A 175 1.72 10.95 23.59
N THR A 176 1.74 10.66 22.30
CA THR A 176 0.53 10.48 21.48
C THR A 176 -0.33 9.33 22.01
N PHE A 177 0.30 8.24 22.44
CA PHE A 177 -0.41 7.14 23.13
C PHE A 177 -1.14 7.62 24.39
N SER A 178 -0.43 8.35 25.24
CA SER A 178 -1.01 8.90 26.48
C SER A 178 -2.18 9.84 26.17
N LEU A 179 -2.07 10.65 25.12
CA LEU A 179 -3.12 11.55 24.66
C LEU A 179 -4.34 10.79 24.16
N LEU A 180 -4.14 9.79 23.30
CA LEU A 180 -5.24 8.97 22.77
C LEU A 180 -5.98 8.21 23.87
N LEU A 181 -5.25 7.68 24.86
CA LEU A 181 -5.86 7.06 26.05
C LEU A 181 -6.73 8.06 26.81
N ARG A 182 -6.27 9.30 27.00
CA ARG A 182 -7.06 10.34 27.68
C ARG A 182 -8.29 10.75 26.89
N ILE A 183 -8.17 10.88 25.58
CA ILE A 183 -9.31 11.14 24.68
C ILE A 183 -10.34 10.01 24.83
N LEU A 184 -9.87 8.78 24.80
CA LEU A 184 -10.71 7.59 24.91
C LEU A 184 -11.40 7.50 26.28
N GLU A 185 -10.67 7.77 27.38
CA GLU A 185 -11.25 7.90 28.72
C GLU A 185 -12.35 8.97 28.76
N PHE A 186 -12.16 10.09 28.08
CA PHE A 186 -13.15 11.16 27.99
C PHE A 186 -14.38 10.74 27.19
N ILE A 187 -14.19 10.10 26.04
CA ILE A 187 -15.30 9.57 25.19
C ILE A 187 -16.12 8.53 25.99
N LEU A 188 -15.44 7.65 26.72
CA LEU A 188 -16.06 6.61 27.54
C LEU A 188 -16.58 7.11 28.91
N SER A 189 -16.50 8.41 29.19
CA SER A 189 -17.01 8.99 30.45
C SER A 189 -18.53 9.12 30.53
N SER A 190 -19.24 8.70 29.47
CA SER A 190 -20.71 8.69 29.45
C SER A 190 -21.29 7.83 30.59
N PRO A 191 -22.42 8.22 31.22
CA PRO A 191 -23.03 7.50 32.33
C PRO A 191 -23.69 6.17 31.95
N LYS A 192 -23.59 5.76 30.70
CA LYS A 192 -24.12 4.47 30.24
C LYS A 192 -23.29 3.32 30.80
N GLN A 193 -23.98 2.23 31.17
CA GLN A 193 -23.41 1.04 31.82
C GLN A 193 -22.23 0.45 31.03
N ILE A 194 -22.41 0.28 29.73
CA ILE A 194 -21.41 -0.30 28.81
C ILE A 194 -20.13 0.56 28.77
N THR A 195 -20.28 1.87 28.63
CA THR A 195 -19.14 2.80 28.56
C THR A 195 -18.37 2.88 29.89
N THR A 196 -19.06 2.80 31.02
CA THR A 196 -18.43 2.81 32.34
C THR A 196 -17.59 1.53 32.55
N ILE A 197 -18.09 0.36 32.12
CA ILE A 197 -17.36 -0.91 32.20
C ILE A 197 -16.15 -0.88 31.27
N ALA A 198 -16.32 -0.40 30.03
CA ALA A 198 -15.23 -0.25 29.06
C ALA A 198 -14.13 0.69 29.58
N ARG A 199 -14.50 1.82 30.18
CA ARG A 199 -13.57 2.75 30.83
C ARG A 199 -12.82 2.10 32.00
N GLY A 200 -13.52 1.32 32.82
CA GLY A 200 -12.90 0.57 33.92
C GLY A 200 -11.81 -0.36 33.43
N LEU A 201 -12.08 -1.14 32.39
CA LEU A 201 -11.11 -2.03 31.75
C LEU A 201 -9.92 -1.26 31.18
N LEU A 202 -10.15 -0.12 30.57
CA LEU A 202 -9.10 0.72 29.98
C LEU A 202 -8.13 1.25 31.06
N LEU A 203 -8.67 1.69 32.20
CA LEU A 203 -7.89 2.12 33.35
C LEU A 203 -7.13 0.94 33.99
N GLU A 204 -7.73 -0.22 34.07
CA GLU A 204 -7.10 -1.44 34.54
C GLU A 204 -5.95 -1.87 33.62
N ALA A 205 -6.20 -1.93 32.32
CA ALA A 205 -5.18 -2.25 31.31
C ALA A 205 -4.00 -1.29 31.35
N SER A 206 -4.25 0.02 31.54
CA SER A 206 -3.20 1.03 31.65
C SER A 206 -2.35 0.94 32.94
N ARG A 207 -2.85 0.23 33.96
CA ARG A 207 -2.14 -0.01 35.22
C ARG A 207 -1.46 -1.38 35.30
N THR A 208 -1.88 -2.30 34.44
CA THR A 208 -1.35 -3.67 34.44
C THR A 208 0.06 -3.66 33.86
N ARG A 209 1.05 -4.15 34.62
CA ARG A 209 2.48 -4.18 34.20
C ARG A 209 2.69 -4.91 32.88
N LEU A 210 1.92 -5.96 32.62
CA LEU A 210 1.98 -6.76 31.40
C LEU A 210 1.57 -5.95 30.17
N SER A 211 0.44 -5.26 30.24
CA SER A 211 -0.03 -4.41 29.12
C SER A 211 0.96 -3.29 28.81
N LEU A 212 1.47 -2.65 29.87
CA LEU A 212 2.49 -1.59 29.73
C LEU A 212 3.77 -2.15 29.07
N ALA A 213 4.19 -3.37 29.42
CA ALA A 213 5.36 -4.00 28.81
C ALA A 213 5.17 -4.21 27.29
N PHE A 214 4.04 -4.79 26.87
CA PHE A 214 3.75 -5.01 25.44
C PHE A 214 3.65 -3.70 24.66
N ILE A 215 2.99 -2.69 25.23
CA ILE A 215 2.89 -1.37 24.60
C ILE A 215 4.27 -0.71 24.51
N SER A 216 5.10 -0.80 25.56
CA SER A 216 6.45 -0.25 25.55
C SER A 216 7.33 -0.97 24.53
N ILE A 217 7.24 -2.29 24.43
CA ILE A 217 7.94 -3.07 23.40
C ILE A 217 7.55 -2.60 22.01
N LEU A 218 6.27 -2.42 21.74
CA LEU A 218 5.80 -1.93 20.44
C LEU A 218 6.34 -0.54 20.12
N LEU A 219 6.23 0.40 21.08
CA LEU A 219 6.67 1.78 20.91
C LEU A 219 8.19 1.91 20.68
N ILE A 220 8.98 1.00 21.25
CA ILE A 220 10.44 0.98 21.07
C ILE A 220 10.81 0.25 19.76
N LEU A 221 10.16 -0.87 19.50
CA LEU A 221 10.55 -1.78 18.44
C LEU A 221 10.22 -1.21 17.04
N LEU A 222 9.06 -0.56 16.89
CA LEU A 222 8.67 0.06 15.61
C LEU A 222 9.70 1.07 15.09
N PRO A 223 10.18 2.05 15.88
CA PRO A 223 11.23 2.99 15.45
C PRO A 223 12.60 2.35 15.21
N LEU A 224 12.84 1.13 15.70
CA LEU A 224 14.10 0.42 15.49
C LEU A 224 14.12 -0.43 14.22
N ILE A 225 12.98 -0.77 13.63
CA ILE A 225 12.91 -1.58 12.40
C ILE A 225 13.78 -1.02 11.26
N PRO A 226 13.81 0.31 10.98
CA PRO A 226 14.65 0.86 9.91
C PRO A 226 16.14 0.56 10.05
N TYR A 227 16.64 0.32 11.27
CA TYR A 227 18.03 -0.06 11.52
C TYR A 227 18.39 -1.46 11.01
N TRP A 228 17.41 -2.34 10.90
CA TRP A 228 17.60 -3.71 10.42
C TRP A 228 17.41 -3.83 8.92
N LEU A 229 17.19 -2.71 8.24
CA LEU A 229 17.08 -2.66 6.78
C LEU A 229 18.47 -2.47 6.17
N ASP A 230 18.79 -3.27 5.17
CA ASP A 230 20.02 -3.13 4.42
C ASP A 230 19.98 -1.84 3.57
N PRO A 231 20.89 -0.89 3.81
CA PRO A 231 20.92 0.38 3.07
C PRO A 231 21.29 0.20 1.59
N THR A 232 21.90 -0.93 1.20
CA THR A 232 22.34 -1.20 -0.17
C THR A 232 21.22 -1.75 -1.06
N SER A 233 20.16 -2.28 -0.45
CA SER A 233 19.04 -2.84 -1.21
C SER A 233 18.18 -1.76 -1.88
N PRO A 234 17.53 -2.07 -3.03
CA PRO A 234 16.63 -1.15 -3.73
C PRO A 234 15.55 -0.59 -2.82
N LEU A 235 15.12 0.66 -3.06
CA LEU A 235 14.13 1.35 -2.22
C LEU A 235 12.81 0.58 -2.14
N ARG A 236 12.36 -0.01 -3.25
CA ARG A 236 11.18 -0.88 -3.32
C ARG A 236 11.26 -2.02 -2.31
N HIS A 237 12.37 -2.75 -2.29
CA HIS A 237 12.56 -3.89 -1.41
C HIS A 237 12.65 -3.47 0.07
N ARG A 238 13.36 -2.38 0.35
CA ARG A 238 13.44 -1.79 1.70
C ARG A 238 12.07 -1.44 2.24
N LEU A 239 11.24 -0.82 1.42
CA LEU A 239 9.90 -0.36 1.81
C LEU A 239 8.94 -1.54 2.01
N GLN A 240 8.96 -2.54 1.13
CA GLN A 240 8.17 -3.76 1.28
C GLN A 240 8.56 -4.53 2.54
N THR A 241 9.86 -4.70 2.78
CA THR A 241 10.37 -5.40 3.98
C THR A 241 9.98 -4.66 5.25
N MET A 242 10.06 -3.32 5.24
CA MET A 242 9.64 -2.52 6.38
C MET A 242 8.15 -2.66 6.65
N LEU A 243 7.29 -2.54 5.62
CA LEU A 243 5.85 -2.71 5.75
C LEU A 243 5.50 -4.09 6.30
N SER A 244 6.03 -5.14 5.70
CA SER A 244 5.75 -6.52 6.10
C SER A 244 6.17 -6.79 7.56
N ARG A 245 7.38 -6.39 7.95
CA ARG A 245 7.87 -6.59 9.32
C ARG A 245 7.11 -5.76 10.35
N SER A 246 6.85 -4.48 10.05
CA SER A 246 6.16 -3.61 10.99
C SER A 246 4.69 -3.98 11.18
N LEU A 247 3.98 -4.33 10.12
CA LEU A 247 2.59 -4.80 10.20
C LEU A 247 2.51 -6.15 10.91
N GLY A 248 3.37 -7.13 10.53
CA GLY A 248 3.39 -8.44 11.16
C GLY A 248 3.69 -8.36 12.66
N MET A 249 4.64 -7.54 13.07
CA MET A 249 5.01 -7.33 14.46
C MET A 249 3.88 -6.61 15.25
N THR A 250 3.27 -5.59 14.65
CA THR A 250 2.13 -4.89 15.25
C THR A 250 0.95 -5.85 15.46
N PHE A 251 0.65 -6.68 14.45
CA PHE A 251 -0.41 -7.69 14.54
C PHE A 251 -0.11 -8.71 15.65
N ALA A 252 1.10 -9.26 15.70
CA ALA A 252 1.48 -10.25 16.70
C ALA A 252 1.37 -9.71 18.12
N ILE A 253 1.86 -8.49 18.36
CA ILE A 253 1.81 -7.84 19.68
C ILE A 253 0.35 -7.51 20.05
N ALA A 254 -0.45 -6.96 19.14
CA ALA A 254 -1.85 -6.64 19.38
C ALA A 254 -2.68 -7.90 19.66
N ALA A 255 -2.47 -8.98 18.91
CA ALA A 255 -3.14 -10.26 19.13
C ALA A 255 -2.78 -10.87 20.49
N CYS A 256 -1.49 -10.91 20.83
CA CYS A 256 -1.01 -11.40 22.12
C CYS A 256 -1.60 -10.58 23.29
N LEU A 257 -1.58 -9.25 23.18
CA LEU A 257 -2.17 -8.36 24.17
C LEU A 257 -3.68 -8.58 24.32
N THR A 258 -4.39 -8.77 23.21
CA THR A 258 -5.84 -9.02 23.20
C THR A 258 -6.17 -10.31 23.97
N VAL A 259 -5.46 -11.39 23.67
CA VAL A 259 -5.65 -12.69 24.36
C VAL A 259 -5.35 -12.55 25.85
N LEU A 260 -4.20 -11.93 26.18
CA LEU A 260 -3.82 -11.73 27.58
C LEU A 260 -4.83 -10.88 28.36
N LEU A 261 -5.30 -9.78 27.77
CA LEU A 261 -6.30 -8.92 28.41
C LEU A 261 -7.66 -9.64 28.57
N ALA A 262 -8.10 -10.35 27.53
CA ALA A 262 -9.35 -11.10 27.58
C ALA A 262 -9.34 -12.16 28.70
N CYS A 263 -8.23 -12.90 28.81
CA CYS A 263 -8.08 -13.91 29.87
C CYS A 263 -7.88 -13.26 31.25
N ALA A 264 -7.00 -12.27 31.34
CA ALA A 264 -6.61 -11.65 32.60
C ALA A 264 -7.78 -10.93 33.29
N THR A 265 -8.58 -10.17 32.52
CA THR A 265 -9.73 -9.42 33.08
C THR A 265 -10.78 -10.32 33.70
N VAL A 266 -11.04 -11.49 33.12
CA VAL A 266 -12.00 -12.47 33.69
C VAL A 266 -11.37 -13.22 34.86
N ALA A 267 -10.11 -13.69 34.71
CA ALA A 267 -9.42 -14.47 35.73
C ALA A 267 -9.17 -13.67 37.01
N PHE A 268 -8.74 -12.42 36.91
CA PHE A 268 -8.50 -11.56 38.09
C PHE A 268 -9.75 -11.20 38.82
N GLU A 269 -10.86 -10.90 38.12
CA GLU A 269 -12.14 -10.60 38.76
C GLU A 269 -12.74 -11.81 39.50
N ILE A 270 -12.58 -13.03 38.96
CA ILE A 270 -12.98 -14.26 39.65
C ILE A 270 -12.11 -14.47 40.88
N ARG A 271 -10.79 -14.34 40.76
CA ARG A 271 -9.83 -14.50 41.85
C ARG A 271 -10.07 -13.52 42.98
N ASP A 272 -10.27 -12.24 42.64
CA ASP A 272 -10.43 -11.15 43.60
C ASP A 272 -11.88 -10.99 44.07
N ARG A 273 -12.77 -11.96 43.71
CA ARG A 273 -14.19 -12.01 44.06
C ARG A 273 -15.00 -10.77 43.64
N GLN A 274 -14.49 -9.96 42.74
CA GLN A 274 -15.17 -8.75 42.24
C GLN A 274 -16.42 -9.07 41.43
N VAL A 275 -16.46 -10.25 40.79
CA VAL A 275 -17.65 -10.75 40.08
C VAL A 275 -18.88 -10.79 40.97
N TRP A 276 -18.72 -11.17 42.25
CA TRP A 276 -19.84 -11.22 43.20
C TRP A 276 -20.42 -9.82 43.48
N GLN A 277 -19.57 -8.78 43.56
CA GLN A 277 -20.02 -7.40 43.76
C GLN A 277 -20.75 -6.85 42.53
N VAL A 278 -20.40 -7.30 41.33
CA VAL A 278 -21.06 -6.90 40.08
C VAL A 278 -22.41 -7.65 39.94
N MET A 279 -22.46 -8.91 40.34
CA MET A 279 -23.67 -9.74 40.28
C MET A 279 -24.79 -9.30 41.26
N THR A 280 -24.44 -8.60 42.34
CA THR A 280 -25.41 -8.02 43.25
C THR A 280 -26.10 -6.76 42.73
N LYS A 281 -25.57 -6.17 41.68
CA LYS A 281 -26.18 -5.00 41.00
C LYS A 281 -27.08 -5.48 39.83
N PRO A 282 -28.11 -4.73 39.45
CA PRO A 282 -28.98 -5.08 38.31
C PRO A 282 -28.28 -4.83 36.98
N VAL A 283 -27.15 -5.54 36.73
CA VAL A 283 -26.36 -5.45 35.52
C VAL A 283 -26.71 -6.63 34.62
N ASN A 284 -27.09 -6.34 33.36
CA ASN A 284 -27.29 -7.39 32.38
C ASN A 284 -25.96 -8.08 32.07
N LYS A 285 -25.89 -9.40 32.15
CA LYS A 285 -24.68 -10.21 31.87
C LYS A 285 -24.11 -9.95 30.49
N PHE A 286 -24.96 -9.80 29.47
CA PHE A 286 -24.56 -9.45 28.11
C PHE A 286 -23.94 -8.05 28.06
N GLY A 287 -24.58 -7.05 28.70
CA GLY A 287 -24.03 -5.67 28.75
C GLY A 287 -22.70 -5.59 29.44
N TYR A 288 -22.44 -6.44 30.42
CA TYR A 288 -21.16 -6.55 31.12
C TYR A 288 -20.06 -7.08 30.20
N LEU A 289 -20.28 -8.24 29.54
CA LEU A 289 -19.33 -8.82 28.59
C LEU A 289 -19.07 -7.89 27.38
N PHE A 290 -20.14 -7.29 26.85
CA PHE A 290 -20.03 -6.35 25.75
C PHE A 290 -19.25 -5.09 26.13
N GLY A 291 -19.43 -4.56 27.35
CA GLY A 291 -18.64 -3.45 27.86
C GLY A 291 -17.13 -3.77 27.93
N LYS A 292 -16.77 -4.97 28.37
CA LYS A 292 -15.38 -5.44 28.37
C LYS A 292 -14.82 -5.56 26.94
N TRP A 293 -15.60 -6.16 26.05
CA TRP A 293 -15.21 -6.27 24.65
C TRP A 293 -14.95 -4.89 24.02
N VAL A 294 -15.85 -3.93 24.24
CA VAL A 294 -15.66 -2.54 23.77
C VAL A 294 -14.38 -1.93 24.33
N GLY A 295 -14.06 -2.17 25.60
CA GLY A 295 -12.80 -1.68 26.20
C GLY A 295 -11.55 -2.25 25.56
N ILE A 296 -11.54 -3.57 25.26
CA ILE A 296 -10.42 -4.23 24.56
C ILE A 296 -10.28 -3.71 23.12
N VAL A 297 -11.41 -3.60 22.40
CA VAL A 297 -11.42 -3.06 21.04
C VAL A 297 -10.90 -1.62 20.99
N ALA A 298 -11.32 -0.79 21.94
CA ALA A 298 -10.88 0.60 22.05
C ALA A 298 -9.38 0.72 22.33
N LEU A 299 -8.82 -0.13 23.20
CA LEU A 299 -7.39 -0.18 23.46
C LEU A 299 -6.62 -0.61 22.20
N ASN A 300 -7.07 -1.67 21.52
CA ASN A 300 -6.45 -2.14 20.28
C ASN A 300 -6.50 -1.07 19.19
N ALA A 301 -7.64 -0.38 19.03
CA ALA A 301 -7.76 0.74 18.08
C ALA A 301 -6.73 1.83 18.37
N THR A 302 -6.48 2.13 19.64
CA THR A 302 -5.44 3.10 20.05
C THR A 302 -4.05 2.61 19.65
N ILE A 303 -3.72 1.36 19.93
CA ILE A 303 -2.42 0.75 19.59
C ILE A 303 -2.21 0.73 18.07
N LEU A 304 -3.22 0.30 17.31
CA LEU A 304 -3.16 0.25 15.84
C LEU A 304 -3.02 1.66 15.24
N SER A 305 -3.70 2.66 15.80
CA SER A 305 -3.57 4.05 15.35
C SER A 305 -2.15 4.58 15.51
N ILE A 306 -1.50 4.26 16.63
CA ILE A 306 -0.12 4.70 16.90
C ILE A 306 0.87 3.94 16.02
N ALA A 307 0.69 2.63 15.89
CA ALA A 307 1.52 1.83 15.01
C ALA A 307 1.39 2.30 13.56
N GLY A 308 0.17 2.56 13.09
CA GLY A 308 -0.07 3.11 11.76
C GLY A 308 0.60 4.47 11.55
N LEU A 309 0.50 5.36 12.54
CA LEU A 309 1.18 6.67 12.51
C LEU A 309 2.71 6.52 12.44
N SER A 310 3.27 5.63 13.25
CA SER A 310 4.71 5.33 13.25
C SER A 310 5.16 4.80 11.90
N ILE A 311 4.47 3.80 11.36
CA ILE A 311 4.76 3.19 10.06
C ILE A 311 4.69 4.26 8.97
N PHE A 312 3.64 5.09 8.97
CA PHE A 312 3.47 6.17 8.01
C PHE A 312 4.63 7.17 8.04
N ILE A 313 5.04 7.63 9.22
CA ILE A 313 6.17 8.56 9.37
C ILE A 313 7.45 7.96 8.78
N TYR A 314 7.73 6.68 9.07
CA TYR A 314 8.92 6.02 8.55
C TYR A 314 8.88 5.75 7.04
N ILE A 315 7.71 5.45 6.47
CA ILE A 315 7.54 5.35 5.02
C ILE A 315 7.90 6.69 4.37
N GLN A 316 7.42 7.81 4.92
CA GLN A 316 7.75 9.14 4.40
C GLN A 316 9.24 9.44 4.53
N TYR A 317 9.85 9.04 5.63
CA TYR A 317 11.29 9.18 5.81
C TYR A 317 12.09 8.38 4.77
N LEU A 318 11.73 7.12 4.52
CA LEU A 318 12.39 6.29 3.51
C LEU A 318 12.22 6.86 2.09
N ARG A 319 11.04 7.39 1.76
CA ARG A 319 10.79 8.06 0.47
C ARG A 319 11.63 9.31 0.27
N ALA A 320 11.96 10.02 1.34
CA ALA A 320 12.78 11.23 1.30
C ALA A 320 14.27 10.93 1.19
N GLN A 321 14.72 9.69 1.39
CA GLN A 321 16.12 9.34 1.26
C GLN A 321 16.60 9.44 -0.19
N PRO A 322 17.85 9.90 -0.43
CA PRO A 322 18.44 9.88 -1.75
C PRO A 322 18.56 8.43 -2.25
N VAL A 323 18.06 8.21 -3.45
CA VAL A 323 18.21 6.93 -4.18
C VAL A 323 19.49 7.00 -5.00
N ALA A 324 20.03 5.83 -5.39
CA ALA A 324 21.19 5.73 -6.26
C ALA A 324 21.03 6.64 -7.48
N SER A 325 22.08 7.41 -7.80
CA SER A 325 22.07 8.35 -8.92
C SER A 325 21.99 7.60 -10.24
N GLY A 326 21.02 7.95 -11.09
CA GLY A 326 20.85 7.40 -12.43
C GLY A 326 19.43 6.91 -12.71
N MET A 327 19.21 6.45 -13.94
CA MET A 327 17.91 5.97 -14.42
C MET A 327 17.31 4.86 -13.56
N GLN A 328 18.13 3.95 -13.01
CA GLN A 328 17.67 2.88 -12.12
C GLN A 328 17.06 3.42 -10.82
N GLY A 329 17.62 4.48 -10.26
CA GLY A 329 17.09 5.09 -9.04
C GLY A 329 15.72 5.76 -9.25
N GLU A 330 15.52 6.41 -10.40
CA GLU A 330 14.23 7.00 -10.75
C GLU A 330 13.16 5.92 -11.04
N LEU A 331 13.54 4.84 -11.74
CA LEU A 331 12.64 3.69 -11.97
C LEU A 331 12.24 3.01 -10.67
N ASP A 332 13.17 2.84 -9.71
CA ASP A 332 12.87 2.27 -8.40
C ASP A 332 11.92 3.17 -7.59
N ARG A 333 12.08 4.50 -7.71
CA ARG A 333 11.18 5.47 -7.09
C ARG A 333 9.79 5.44 -7.69
N LEU A 334 9.68 5.33 -9.02
CA LEU A 334 8.43 5.15 -9.74
C LEU A 334 7.72 3.87 -9.30
N ALA A 335 8.44 2.76 -9.25
CA ALA A 335 7.91 1.48 -8.77
C ALA A 335 7.39 1.56 -7.34
N VAL A 336 8.06 2.30 -6.45
CA VAL A 336 7.58 2.53 -5.08
C VAL A 336 6.27 3.33 -5.07
N GLU A 337 6.18 4.40 -5.85
CA GLU A 337 5.00 5.27 -5.86
C GLU A 337 3.81 4.61 -6.55
N GLU A 338 4.04 3.90 -7.64
CA GLU A 338 2.97 3.32 -8.46
C GLU A 338 2.61 1.89 -8.07
N GLU A 339 3.57 1.06 -7.64
CA GLU A 339 3.31 -0.34 -7.35
C GLU A 339 3.13 -0.63 -5.85
N VAL A 340 3.94 -0.02 -4.98
CA VAL A 340 3.94 -0.37 -3.54
C VAL A 340 2.98 0.49 -2.74
N LEU A 341 2.92 1.80 -3.00
CA LEU A 341 2.16 2.76 -2.19
C LEU A 341 0.79 3.11 -2.78
N THR A 342 0.49 2.68 -3.98
CA THR A 342 -0.81 2.90 -4.61
C THR A 342 -1.70 1.69 -4.38
N ALA A 343 -2.88 1.90 -3.81
CA ALA A 343 -3.89 0.86 -3.73
C ALA A 343 -4.39 0.56 -5.15
N ARG A 344 -4.13 -0.66 -5.61
CA ARG A 344 -4.60 -1.16 -6.91
C ARG A 344 -5.63 -2.24 -6.68
N VAL A 345 -6.66 -2.23 -7.47
CA VAL A 345 -7.55 -3.37 -7.62
C VAL A 345 -6.93 -4.24 -8.71
N SER A 346 -6.49 -5.43 -8.36
CA SER A 346 -6.00 -6.40 -9.33
C SER A 346 -7.17 -7.21 -9.87
N ALA A 347 -7.22 -7.34 -11.19
CA ALA A 347 -8.10 -8.28 -11.86
C ALA A 347 -7.25 -9.46 -12.33
N GLU A 348 -7.65 -10.66 -11.95
CA GLU A 348 -7.00 -11.89 -12.41
C GLU A 348 -7.74 -12.48 -13.63
N PRO A 349 -7.03 -13.17 -14.52
CA PRO A 349 -7.66 -13.82 -15.64
C PRO A 349 -8.56 -14.97 -15.15
N VAL A 350 -9.76 -15.03 -15.72
CA VAL A 350 -10.69 -16.14 -15.43
C VAL A 350 -10.27 -17.34 -16.26
N TYR A 351 -9.76 -18.38 -15.57
CA TYR A 351 -9.42 -19.65 -16.20
C TYR A 351 -10.67 -20.53 -16.34
N GLN A 352 -10.75 -21.24 -17.47
CA GLN A 352 -11.80 -22.23 -17.66
C GLN A 352 -11.54 -23.42 -16.74
N VAL A 353 -12.55 -23.82 -16.00
CA VAL A 353 -12.50 -25.02 -15.17
C VAL A 353 -13.29 -26.13 -15.88
N LEU A 354 -12.69 -27.31 -15.98
CA LEU A 354 -13.39 -28.48 -16.52
C LEU A 354 -14.57 -28.82 -15.61
N THR A 355 -15.75 -28.99 -16.20
CA THR A 355 -16.90 -29.50 -15.44
C THR A 355 -16.62 -30.91 -14.93
N SER A 356 -17.30 -31.32 -13.86
CA SER A 356 -17.11 -32.65 -13.28
C SER A 356 -17.37 -33.77 -14.28
N GLU A 357 -18.27 -33.57 -15.23
CA GLU A 357 -18.58 -34.53 -16.31
C GLU A 357 -17.46 -34.62 -17.36
N GLN A 358 -16.94 -33.47 -17.80
CA GLN A 358 -15.80 -33.42 -18.75
C GLN A 358 -14.54 -34.03 -18.13
N LEU A 359 -14.32 -33.76 -16.84
CA LEU A 359 -13.17 -34.28 -16.10
C LEU A 359 -13.28 -35.78 -15.92
N SER A 360 -14.47 -36.31 -15.58
CA SER A 360 -14.66 -37.77 -15.47
C SER A 360 -14.53 -38.47 -16.82
N ALA A 361 -15.13 -37.93 -17.88
CA ALA A 361 -15.00 -38.51 -19.24
C ALA A 361 -13.53 -38.58 -19.71
N ARG A 362 -12.72 -37.55 -19.37
CA ARG A 362 -11.30 -37.51 -19.74
C ARG A 362 -10.46 -38.47 -18.88
N VAL A 363 -10.79 -38.65 -17.61
CA VAL A 363 -10.18 -39.66 -16.73
C VAL A 363 -10.53 -41.08 -17.24
N ASP A 364 -11.77 -41.34 -17.60
CA ASP A 364 -12.20 -42.62 -18.15
C ASP A 364 -11.48 -42.94 -19.47
N SER A 365 -11.35 -41.96 -20.38
CA SER A 365 -10.63 -42.16 -21.63
C SER A 365 -9.14 -42.48 -21.44
N ILE A 366 -8.49 -41.93 -20.42
CA ILE A 366 -7.06 -42.22 -20.08
C ILE A 366 -6.94 -43.62 -19.51
N ILE A 367 -7.87 -44.04 -18.64
CA ILE A 367 -7.85 -45.37 -18.04
C ILE A 367 -8.17 -46.45 -19.13
N GLU A 368 -9.07 -46.15 -20.05
CA GLU A 368 -9.37 -47.06 -21.17
C GLU A 368 -8.26 -47.20 -22.19
N ALA A 369 -7.48 -46.14 -22.41
CA ALA A 369 -6.36 -46.14 -23.34
C ALA A 369 -5.12 -46.91 -22.86
N ASP A 370 -4.97 -47.07 -21.55
CA ASP A 370 -3.80 -47.76 -20.96
C ASP A 370 -4.21 -49.12 -20.39
N PRO A 371 -3.75 -50.26 -21.04
CA PRO A 371 -4.07 -51.62 -20.59
C PRO A 371 -3.64 -51.92 -19.17
N ASP A 372 -2.49 -51.35 -18.73
CA ASP A 372 -1.91 -51.61 -17.40
C ASP A 372 -2.75 -50.95 -16.29
N LEU A 373 -3.44 -49.85 -16.60
CA LEU A 373 -4.35 -49.15 -15.66
C LEU A 373 -5.73 -49.81 -15.59
N ARG A 374 -6.13 -50.53 -16.66
CA ARG A 374 -7.44 -51.16 -16.77
C ARG A 374 -7.58 -52.39 -15.88
N ASP A 375 -6.51 -53.14 -15.68
CA ASP A 375 -6.51 -54.44 -14.94
C ASP A 375 -6.36 -54.26 -13.42
N LEU A 376 -6.20 -53.01 -12.92
CA LEU A 376 -6.04 -52.67 -11.52
C LEU A 376 -7.38 -52.45 -10.79
N GLU A 377 -8.27 -53.45 -10.74
CA GLU A 377 -9.60 -53.33 -10.10
C GLU A 377 -9.58 -52.90 -8.63
N SER A 378 -8.56 -53.32 -7.85
CA SER A 378 -8.51 -53.05 -6.39
C SER A 378 -8.01 -51.68 -6.03
N ILE A 379 -7.43 -50.91 -6.95
CA ILE A 379 -6.83 -49.58 -6.68
C ILE A 379 -7.54 -48.43 -7.47
N GLN A 380 -8.66 -48.74 -8.09
CA GLN A 380 -9.33 -47.78 -8.99
C GLN A 380 -9.69 -46.44 -8.33
N ILE A 381 -10.13 -46.41 -7.07
CA ILE A 381 -10.58 -45.13 -6.43
C ILE A 381 -9.39 -44.17 -6.19
N PRO A 382 -8.27 -44.56 -5.56
CA PRO A 382 -7.13 -43.68 -5.37
C PRO A 382 -6.45 -43.31 -6.69
N LEU A 383 -6.39 -44.25 -7.65
CA LEU A 383 -5.82 -44.03 -8.97
C LEU A 383 -6.64 -42.98 -9.77
N ARG A 384 -7.95 -43.16 -9.83
CA ARG A 384 -8.87 -42.19 -10.47
C ARG A 384 -8.75 -40.79 -9.84
N ARG A 385 -8.57 -40.69 -8.54
CA ARG A 385 -8.37 -39.41 -7.86
C ARG A 385 -7.03 -38.77 -8.25
N LYS A 386 -5.98 -39.56 -8.37
CA LYS A 386 -4.65 -39.08 -8.80
C LYS A 386 -4.70 -38.61 -10.27
N ILE A 387 -5.22 -39.42 -11.19
CA ILE A 387 -5.37 -39.07 -12.61
C ILE A 387 -6.24 -37.81 -12.75
N ARG A 388 -7.31 -37.70 -11.95
CA ARG A 388 -8.17 -36.53 -11.95
C ARG A 388 -7.42 -35.24 -11.58
N SER A 389 -6.58 -35.28 -10.55
CA SER A 389 -5.74 -34.14 -10.17
C SER A 389 -4.72 -33.81 -11.25
N GLU A 390 -4.06 -34.80 -11.84
CA GLU A 390 -3.11 -34.62 -12.93
C GLU A 390 -3.74 -34.03 -14.19
N VAL A 391 -4.93 -34.51 -14.59
CA VAL A 391 -5.68 -33.96 -15.74
C VAL A 391 -6.08 -32.52 -15.51
N GLN A 392 -6.53 -32.20 -14.29
CA GLN A 392 -6.91 -30.82 -13.95
C GLN A 392 -5.69 -29.90 -13.95
N GLU A 393 -4.56 -30.36 -13.41
CA GLU A 393 -3.31 -29.61 -13.39
C GLU A 393 -2.75 -29.39 -14.79
N GLN A 394 -2.74 -30.42 -15.64
CA GLN A 394 -2.34 -30.34 -17.04
C GLN A 394 -3.24 -29.40 -17.86
N PHE A 395 -4.56 -29.42 -17.61
CA PHE A 395 -5.49 -28.53 -18.26
C PHE A 395 -5.24 -27.07 -17.87
N LEU A 396 -5.03 -26.79 -16.61
CA LEU A 396 -4.66 -25.45 -16.13
C LEU A 396 -3.29 -25.02 -16.68
N ALA A 397 -2.32 -25.90 -16.71
CA ALA A 397 -1.01 -25.63 -17.29
C ALA A 397 -1.09 -25.33 -18.79
N SER A 398 -1.97 -26.04 -19.53
CA SER A 398 -2.19 -25.79 -20.96
C SER A 398 -2.79 -24.41 -21.24
N GLN A 399 -3.62 -23.88 -20.32
CA GLN A 399 -4.15 -22.52 -20.45
C GLN A 399 -3.11 -21.42 -20.16
N ARG A 400 -2.02 -21.77 -19.45
CA ARG A 400 -0.92 -20.86 -19.12
C ARG A 400 0.23 -20.95 -20.12
N SER A 401 0.12 -21.74 -21.16
CA SER A 401 1.16 -21.94 -22.15
C SER A 401 0.62 -21.61 -23.54
N ILE A 402 1.35 -20.79 -24.27
CA ILE A 402 1.04 -20.42 -25.65
C ILE A 402 2.10 -21.06 -26.54
N PRO A 403 1.76 -22.09 -27.31
CA PRO A 403 2.71 -22.77 -28.18
C PRO A 403 3.34 -21.82 -29.21
N PRO A 404 4.53 -22.14 -29.74
CA PRO A 404 5.12 -21.40 -30.85
C PRO A 404 4.28 -21.57 -32.10
N GLY A 405 4.32 -20.59 -33.01
CA GLY A 405 3.65 -20.64 -34.30
C GLY A 405 4.27 -21.68 -35.21
N ASN A 406 3.44 -22.37 -36.02
CA ASN A 406 3.89 -23.15 -37.15
C ASN A 406 3.97 -22.27 -38.41
N GLN A 407 4.65 -22.76 -39.46
CA GLN A 407 4.78 -22.05 -40.73
C GLN A 407 3.41 -21.49 -41.22
N GLY A 408 3.23 -20.17 -41.07
CA GLY A 408 2.04 -19.44 -41.52
C GLY A 408 0.87 -19.29 -40.54
N SER A 409 0.93 -19.88 -39.34
CA SER A 409 -0.12 -19.69 -38.33
C SER A 409 0.50 -19.38 -36.95
N PHE A 410 -0.09 -18.42 -36.25
CA PHE A 410 0.27 -18.08 -34.90
C PHE A 410 -0.78 -18.60 -33.93
N TYR A 411 -0.33 -19.25 -32.87
CA TYR A 411 -1.23 -19.63 -31.78
C TYR A 411 -1.58 -18.41 -30.95
N GLN A 412 -2.86 -18.33 -30.59
CA GLN A 412 -3.36 -17.31 -29.69
C GLN A 412 -4.04 -17.93 -28.48
N GLN A 413 -3.90 -17.31 -27.33
CA GLN A 413 -4.67 -17.64 -26.14
C GLN A 413 -5.37 -16.38 -25.67
N THR A 414 -6.69 -16.50 -25.40
CA THR A 414 -7.50 -15.35 -24.94
C THR A 414 -7.78 -15.48 -23.45
N TYR A 415 -7.50 -14.42 -22.73
CA TYR A 415 -7.75 -14.29 -21.30
C TYR A 415 -8.83 -13.24 -21.08
N THR A 416 -9.78 -13.54 -20.20
CA THR A 416 -10.85 -12.61 -19.81
C THR A 416 -10.59 -12.14 -18.39
N PHE A 417 -10.47 -10.84 -18.21
CA PHE A 417 -10.33 -10.16 -16.92
C PHE A 417 -11.67 -9.54 -16.56
N THR A 418 -12.14 -9.74 -15.33
CA THR A 418 -13.43 -9.24 -14.85
C THR A 418 -13.26 -8.23 -13.72
N GLY A 419 -14.28 -7.40 -13.47
CA GLY A 419 -14.27 -6.45 -12.36
C GLY A 419 -13.57 -5.11 -12.63
N LEU A 420 -13.34 -4.78 -13.90
CA LEU A 420 -12.66 -3.55 -14.33
C LEU A 420 -13.62 -2.35 -14.56
N GLY A 421 -14.89 -2.47 -14.18
CA GLY A 421 -15.89 -1.40 -14.38
C GLY A 421 -15.47 -0.07 -13.75
N ALA A 422 -14.87 -0.10 -12.55
CA ALA A 422 -14.39 1.11 -11.90
C ALA A 422 -13.28 1.85 -12.67
N ALA A 423 -12.46 1.14 -13.47
CA ALA A 423 -11.45 1.76 -14.32
C ALA A 423 -12.10 2.50 -15.50
N LYS A 424 -13.18 1.97 -16.04
CA LYS A 424 -13.97 2.61 -17.09
C LYS A 424 -14.66 3.88 -16.57
N ASP A 425 -15.30 3.80 -15.40
CA ASP A 425 -15.99 4.94 -14.80
C ASP A 425 -15.06 6.11 -14.47
N LEU A 426 -13.81 5.81 -14.10
CA LEU A 426 -12.80 6.81 -13.74
C LEU A 426 -11.96 7.27 -14.94
N ASP A 427 -12.19 6.71 -16.13
CA ASP A 427 -11.33 6.90 -17.31
C ASP A 427 -9.82 6.73 -16.98
N ALA A 428 -9.52 5.72 -16.17
CA ALA A 428 -8.17 5.47 -15.68
C ALA A 428 -7.49 4.37 -16.52
N PRO A 429 -6.24 4.58 -16.98
CA PRO A 429 -5.52 3.55 -17.73
C PRO A 429 -5.29 2.32 -16.84
N ILE A 430 -5.42 1.14 -17.44
CA ILE A 430 -5.22 -0.15 -16.80
C ILE A 430 -3.77 -0.58 -17.00
N ALA A 431 -3.05 -0.82 -15.91
CA ALA A 431 -1.70 -1.35 -15.98
C ALA A 431 -1.76 -2.88 -16.13
N PHE A 432 -1.50 -3.37 -17.32
CA PHE A 432 -1.38 -4.80 -17.57
C PHE A 432 0.05 -5.25 -17.30
N GLN A 433 0.23 -5.99 -16.21
CA GLN A 433 1.51 -6.53 -15.80
C GLN A 433 1.62 -7.98 -16.25
N TYR A 434 2.74 -8.33 -16.88
CA TYR A 434 3.00 -9.69 -17.35
C TYR A 434 4.46 -10.07 -17.18
N ARG A 435 4.68 -11.36 -16.92
CA ARG A 435 6.00 -12.00 -16.88
C ARG A 435 5.94 -13.28 -17.68
N PHE A 436 6.68 -13.33 -18.77
CA PHE A 436 6.72 -14.48 -19.64
C PHE A 436 8.00 -15.29 -19.43
N TYR A 437 7.84 -16.59 -19.45
CA TYR A 437 8.91 -17.57 -19.46
C TYR A 437 8.92 -18.23 -20.83
N ILE A 438 10.10 -18.41 -21.43
CA ILE A 438 10.25 -19.12 -22.69
C ILE A 438 11.08 -20.37 -22.40
N LEU A 439 10.51 -21.54 -22.74
CA LEU A 439 11.21 -22.79 -22.61
C LEU A 439 12.35 -22.82 -23.63
N GLU A 440 13.61 -22.97 -23.18
CA GLU A 440 14.81 -23.18 -24.00
C GLU A 440 15.36 -21.99 -24.82
N SER A 441 15.04 -20.75 -24.46
CA SER A 441 15.75 -19.61 -25.03
C SER A 441 16.81 -19.07 -24.09
N ASN A 442 17.77 -18.34 -24.64
CA ASN A 442 18.69 -17.53 -23.83
C ASN A 442 17.87 -16.49 -23.07
N GLU A 443 17.97 -16.48 -21.75
CA GLU A 443 17.24 -15.56 -20.86
C GLU A 443 17.48 -14.06 -21.18
N HIS A 444 18.42 -13.75 -22.06
CA HIS A 444 18.79 -12.39 -22.42
C HIS A 444 18.36 -11.99 -23.83
N GLU A 445 17.74 -12.89 -24.60
CA GLU A 445 17.23 -12.55 -25.93
C GLU A 445 15.91 -11.79 -25.84
N VAL A 446 15.75 -10.78 -26.71
CA VAL A 446 14.51 -10.03 -26.85
C VAL A 446 13.53 -10.78 -27.73
N HIS A 447 12.43 -11.20 -27.16
CA HIS A 447 11.36 -11.89 -27.87
C HIS A 447 10.21 -10.94 -28.24
N LYS A 448 9.35 -11.38 -29.17
CA LYS A 448 8.18 -10.63 -29.62
C LYS A 448 6.91 -11.40 -29.31
N ALA A 449 5.93 -10.72 -28.75
CA ALA A 449 4.57 -11.21 -28.60
C ALA A 449 3.58 -10.17 -29.14
N GLY A 450 2.38 -10.57 -29.45
CA GLY A 450 1.32 -9.68 -29.87
C GLY A 450 0.17 -9.69 -28.88
N PHE A 451 -0.39 -8.53 -28.59
CA PHE A 451 -1.64 -8.39 -27.86
C PHE A 451 -2.73 -7.89 -28.78
N VAL A 452 -3.92 -8.45 -28.64
CA VAL A 452 -5.14 -7.97 -29.29
C VAL A 452 -6.21 -7.84 -28.21
N PHE A 453 -6.85 -6.69 -28.15
CA PHE A 453 -7.87 -6.39 -27.16
C PHE A 453 -9.25 -6.62 -27.78
N ASN A 454 -10.15 -7.24 -27.00
CA ASN A 454 -11.54 -7.56 -27.36
C ASN A 454 -11.71 -8.28 -28.70
N ASN A 455 -10.69 -9.04 -29.12
CA ASN A 455 -10.65 -9.73 -30.42
C ASN A 455 -10.77 -8.78 -31.64
N GLU A 456 -10.49 -7.49 -31.48
CA GLU A 456 -10.47 -6.52 -32.57
C GLU A 456 -9.07 -6.44 -33.19
N PRO A 457 -8.87 -6.88 -34.46
CA PRO A 457 -7.56 -6.89 -35.12
C PRO A 457 -6.89 -5.49 -35.20
N ALA A 458 -7.72 -4.44 -35.23
CA ALA A 458 -7.24 -3.04 -35.25
C ALA A 458 -6.49 -2.63 -33.98
N THR A 459 -6.72 -3.33 -32.85
CA THR A 459 -6.09 -3.05 -31.56
C THR A 459 -4.77 -3.79 -31.38
N ARG A 460 -4.28 -4.47 -32.40
CA ARG A 460 -3.06 -5.30 -32.32
C ARG A 460 -1.84 -4.48 -32.00
N GLN A 461 -1.21 -4.81 -30.88
CA GLN A 461 0.05 -4.25 -30.44
C GLN A 461 1.12 -5.34 -30.42
N THR A 462 2.28 -5.05 -31.01
CA THR A 462 3.44 -5.94 -30.94
C THR A 462 4.37 -5.43 -29.87
N ILE A 463 4.65 -6.27 -28.88
CA ILE A 463 5.53 -5.97 -27.76
C ILE A 463 6.85 -6.71 -27.92
N LYS A 464 7.92 -6.09 -27.41
CA LYS A 464 9.22 -6.72 -27.20
C LYS A 464 9.40 -6.96 -25.71
N PHE A 465 9.78 -8.17 -25.33
CA PHE A 465 9.99 -8.50 -23.92
C PHE A 465 11.26 -9.35 -23.74
N VAL A 466 11.81 -9.27 -22.56
CA VAL A 466 12.90 -10.15 -22.10
C VAL A 466 12.29 -11.19 -21.18
N PRO A 467 12.53 -12.49 -21.39
CA PRO A 467 12.01 -13.54 -20.52
C PRO A 467 12.40 -13.32 -19.07
N THR A 468 11.58 -13.82 -18.14
CA THR A 468 11.75 -13.70 -16.69
C THR A 468 11.64 -12.30 -16.08
N MET A 469 11.66 -11.24 -16.90
CA MET A 469 11.44 -9.88 -16.44
C MET A 469 9.95 -9.52 -16.42
N THR A 470 9.56 -8.73 -15.43
CA THR A 470 8.20 -8.19 -15.35
C THR A 470 8.09 -6.95 -16.23
N HIS A 471 7.13 -6.97 -17.12
CA HIS A 471 6.80 -5.88 -18.02
C HIS A 471 5.42 -5.30 -17.67
N VAL A 472 5.23 -4.02 -17.94
CA VAL A 472 3.94 -3.34 -17.73
C VAL A 472 3.57 -2.62 -19.03
N THR A 473 2.35 -2.88 -19.51
CA THR A 473 1.76 -2.17 -20.65
C THR A 473 0.51 -1.45 -20.17
N LEU A 474 0.37 -0.17 -20.51
CA LEU A 474 -0.81 0.61 -20.20
C LEU A 474 -1.88 0.37 -21.28
N ILE A 475 -3.06 -0.05 -20.84
CA ILE A 475 -4.22 -0.30 -21.69
C ILE A 475 -5.25 0.80 -21.42
N PRO A 476 -5.77 1.49 -22.46
CA PRO A 476 -6.84 2.46 -22.29
C PRO A 476 -8.10 1.83 -21.69
N SER A 477 -8.75 2.55 -20.80
CA SER A 477 -10.04 2.13 -20.19
C SER A 477 -11.16 1.93 -21.20
N SER A 478 -11.06 2.55 -22.38
CA SER A 478 -12.01 2.39 -23.49
C SER A 478 -12.14 0.95 -24.01
N PHE A 479 -11.15 0.09 -23.76
CA PHE A 479 -11.22 -1.33 -24.13
C PHE A 479 -12.01 -2.18 -23.13
N VAL A 480 -12.43 -1.64 -21.99
CA VAL A 480 -13.31 -2.35 -21.06
C VAL A 480 -14.73 -2.32 -21.59
N ASP A 481 -15.38 -3.47 -21.66
CA ASP A 481 -16.77 -3.57 -22.10
C ASP A 481 -17.76 -2.97 -21.08
N ASP A 482 -19.05 -2.92 -21.41
CA ASP A 482 -20.08 -2.36 -20.53
C ASP A 482 -20.34 -3.21 -19.29
N GLU A 483 -19.93 -4.48 -19.32
CA GLU A 483 -20.01 -5.41 -18.19
C GLU A 483 -18.79 -5.32 -17.26
N GLY A 484 -17.80 -4.48 -17.57
CA GLY A 484 -16.56 -4.34 -16.81
C GLY A 484 -15.54 -5.45 -17.07
N ASN A 485 -15.60 -6.12 -18.25
CA ASN A 485 -14.67 -7.15 -18.66
C ASN A 485 -13.70 -6.63 -19.72
N LEU A 486 -12.49 -7.19 -19.72
CA LEU A 486 -11.47 -6.94 -20.75
C LEU A 486 -10.96 -8.29 -21.26
N LYS A 487 -11.00 -8.49 -22.58
CA LYS A 487 -10.45 -9.69 -23.24
C LYS A 487 -9.11 -9.35 -23.87
N ILE A 488 -8.06 -10.07 -23.48
CA ILE A 488 -6.71 -9.92 -24.02
C ILE A 488 -6.33 -11.22 -24.71
N SER A 489 -6.12 -11.17 -26.00
CA SER A 489 -5.60 -12.29 -26.77
C SER A 489 -4.10 -12.12 -26.99
N ILE A 490 -3.32 -13.09 -26.53
CA ILE A 490 -1.87 -13.09 -26.61
C ILE A 490 -1.42 -14.01 -27.73
N TYR A 491 -0.57 -13.49 -28.61
CA TYR A 491 0.00 -14.19 -29.76
C TYR A 491 1.48 -14.44 -29.55
N ASN A 492 1.92 -15.67 -29.80
CA ASN A 492 3.33 -16.02 -29.81
C ASN A 492 3.88 -15.91 -31.26
N PHE A 493 4.78 -14.95 -31.49
CA PHE A 493 5.43 -14.76 -32.80
C PHE A 493 6.72 -15.55 -32.99
N TYR A 494 7.12 -16.35 -32.01
CA TYR A 494 8.31 -17.18 -32.13
C TYR A 494 8.03 -18.33 -33.12
N GLN A 495 8.92 -18.46 -34.08
CA GLN A 495 8.92 -19.59 -35.03
C GLN A 495 10.18 -20.40 -34.76
N PRO A 496 10.05 -21.64 -34.27
CA PRO A 496 11.21 -22.48 -34.04
C PRO A 496 11.92 -22.83 -35.36
N PRO A 497 13.25 -22.93 -35.38
CA PRO A 497 13.99 -23.44 -36.53
C PRO A 497 13.54 -24.86 -36.91
N GLU A 498 13.66 -25.21 -38.20
CA GLU A 498 13.34 -26.56 -38.68
C GLU A 498 14.03 -27.66 -37.84
N GLY A 499 13.27 -28.66 -37.40
CA GLY A 499 13.74 -29.76 -36.57
C GLY A 499 13.75 -29.50 -35.04
N LYS A 500 13.26 -28.35 -34.57
CA LYS A 500 13.09 -28.04 -33.15
C LYS A 500 11.64 -27.71 -32.80
N GLU A 501 10.70 -28.46 -33.35
CA GLU A 501 9.29 -28.31 -33.05
C GLU A 501 8.99 -28.47 -31.57
N GLY A 502 8.16 -27.59 -31.00
CA GLY A 502 7.78 -27.58 -29.58
C GLY A 502 8.64 -26.70 -28.68
N ARG A 503 9.74 -26.10 -29.16
CA ARG A 503 10.57 -25.17 -28.43
C ARG A 503 10.08 -23.73 -28.62
N GLY A 504 10.10 -22.93 -27.54
CA GLY A 504 9.72 -21.51 -27.60
C GLY A 504 8.25 -21.22 -27.25
N SER A 505 7.60 -22.11 -26.51
CA SER A 505 6.31 -21.80 -25.91
C SER A 505 6.48 -20.69 -24.85
N ILE A 506 5.58 -19.70 -24.90
CA ILE A 506 5.47 -18.66 -23.86
C ILE A 506 4.62 -19.23 -22.74
N SER A 507 5.13 -19.25 -21.53
CA SER A 507 4.38 -19.59 -20.31
C SER A 507 4.43 -18.45 -19.29
N PHE A 508 3.52 -18.45 -18.35
CA PHE A 508 3.50 -17.50 -17.26
C PHE A 508 3.01 -18.16 -15.95
N ASP A 509 3.45 -17.64 -14.82
CA ASP A 509 3.07 -18.14 -13.50
C ASP A 509 1.66 -17.70 -13.10
N ALA A 510 1.02 -18.50 -12.22
CA ALA A 510 -0.30 -18.20 -11.67
C ALA A 510 -0.31 -16.98 -10.74
N ASP A 511 0.83 -16.69 -10.16
CA ASP A 511 1.02 -15.66 -9.13
C ASP A 511 1.66 -14.37 -9.72
N GLY A 512 1.55 -14.19 -11.02
CA GLY A 512 2.19 -13.14 -11.82
C GLY A 512 1.71 -11.74 -11.62
#